data_799dc17ad5069ea51c76ca17d729b717
#
_entry.id   799dc17ad5069ea51c76ca17d729b717
#
_cell.length_a   1.000
_cell.length_b   1.000
_cell.length_c   1.000
_cell.angle_alpha   90.00
_cell.angle_beta   90.00
_cell.angle_gamma   90.00
#
_symmetry.space_group_name_H-M   'P 1'
#
loop_
_entity.id
_entity.type
_entity.pdbx_description
1 polymer ?
#
loop_
_entity_poly.entity_id
_entity_poly.type
_entity_poly.pdbx_seq_one_letter_code
_entity_poly.pdbx_strand_id
1 'polypeptide(L)' 'MPVAIAKGIAAKLGVVVEEADETVFWLELIGRAELVSEKRLKPLKDEAHELLRIFAAAYKTSRLQIRNQNSEIRN' A
#
# COMPACT_ATOMS: atom_id res chain seq x y z
N MET A 1 5.26 21.53 -0.06
CA MET A 1 4.29 20.93 -1.03
C MET A 1 2.90 21.46 -0.74
N PRO A 2 2.16 21.92 -1.76
CA PRO A 2 0.77 22.35 -1.55
C PRO A 2 -0.10 21.22 -0.97
N VAL A 3 -0.99 21.58 -0.05
CA VAL A 3 -1.86 20.63 0.64
C VAL A 3 -2.72 19.81 -0.36
N ALA A 4 -3.23 20.46 -1.40
CA ALA A 4 -4.06 19.79 -2.40
C ALA A 4 -3.29 18.65 -3.11
N ILE A 5 -2.03 18.89 -3.44
CA ILE A 5 -1.17 17.86 -4.08
C ILE A 5 -0.89 16.74 -3.10
N ALA A 6 -0.56 17.09 -1.85
CA ALA A 6 -0.29 16.09 -0.82
C ALA A 6 -1.50 15.18 -0.56
N LYS A 7 -2.71 15.77 -0.52
CA LYS A 7 -3.95 15.01 -0.37
C LYS A 7 -4.20 14.08 -1.56
N GLY A 8 -3.91 14.53 -2.78
CA GLY A 8 -4.04 13.72 -3.98
C GLY A 8 -3.11 12.52 -3.96
N ILE A 9 -1.86 12.72 -3.55
CA ILE A 9 -0.88 11.66 -3.41
C ILE A 9 -1.33 10.65 -2.35
N ALA A 10 -1.77 11.13 -1.19
CA ALA A 10 -2.23 10.27 -0.11
C ALA A 10 -3.43 9.41 -0.54
N ALA A 11 -4.39 10.01 -1.26
CA ALA A 11 -5.55 9.29 -1.76
C ALA A 11 -5.13 8.15 -2.72
N LYS A 12 -4.19 8.43 -3.62
CA LYS A 12 -3.68 7.41 -4.54
C LYS A 12 -2.90 6.31 -3.83
N LEU A 13 -2.10 6.68 -2.83
CA LEU A 13 -1.38 5.69 -2.03
C LEU A 13 -2.35 4.79 -1.27
N GLY A 14 -3.45 5.33 -0.77
CA GLY A 14 -4.48 4.52 -0.11
C GLY A 14 -5.06 3.46 -1.05
N VAL A 15 -5.34 3.83 -2.30
CA VAL A 15 -5.83 2.90 -3.32
C VAL A 15 -4.78 1.82 -3.60
N VAL A 16 -3.51 2.22 -3.75
CA VAL A 16 -2.42 1.27 -4.02
C VAL A 16 -2.28 0.26 -2.87
N VAL A 17 -2.41 0.72 -1.62
CA VAL A 17 -2.36 -0.18 -0.45
C VAL A 17 -3.49 -1.20 -0.51
N GLU A 18 -4.72 -0.77 -0.82
CA GLU A 18 -5.86 -1.68 -0.95
C GLU A 18 -5.63 -2.71 -2.06
N GLU A 19 -5.13 -2.27 -3.21
CA GLU A 19 -4.84 -3.15 -4.33
C GLU A 19 -3.73 -4.14 -4.01
N ALA A 20 -2.70 -3.70 -3.30
CA ALA A 20 -1.60 -4.58 -2.89
C ALA A 20 -2.10 -5.64 -1.91
N ASP A 21 -2.96 -5.26 -0.97
CA ASP A 21 -3.56 -6.19 -0.02
C ASP A 21 -4.42 -7.24 -0.72
N GLU A 22 -5.23 -6.82 -1.69
CA GLU A 22 -6.02 -7.73 -2.51
C GLU A 22 -5.13 -8.68 -3.31
N THR A 23 -4.01 -8.19 -3.83
CA THR A 23 -3.06 -9.02 -4.56
C THR A 23 -2.51 -10.14 -3.69
N VAL A 24 -2.13 -9.84 -2.46
CA VAL A 24 -1.68 -10.85 -1.49
C VAL A 24 -2.77 -11.89 -1.27
N PHE A 25 -4.01 -11.45 -1.06
CA PHE A 25 -5.15 -12.34 -0.87
C PHE A 25 -5.35 -13.29 -2.06
N TRP A 26 -5.32 -12.75 -3.28
CA TRP A 26 -5.50 -13.57 -4.48
C TRP A 26 -4.37 -14.58 -4.67
N LEU A 27 -3.13 -14.19 -4.39
CA LEU A 27 -2.00 -15.12 -4.47
C LEU A 27 -2.15 -16.27 -3.47
N GLU A 28 -2.66 -15.99 -2.28
CA GLU A 28 -2.92 -17.04 -1.29
C GLU A 28 -4.04 -17.97 -1.75
N LEU A 29 -5.10 -17.45 -2.35
CA LEU A 29 -6.18 -18.26 -2.90
C LEU A 29 -5.69 -19.16 -4.02
N ILE A 30 -4.86 -18.64 -4.92
CA ILE A 30 -4.28 -19.42 -6.02
C ILE A 30 -3.47 -20.59 -5.46
N GLY A 31 -2.71 -20.35 -4.39
CA GLY A 31 -1.94 -21.39 -3.74
C GLY A 31 -2.81 -22.45 -3.10
N ARG A 32 -3.87 -22.04 -2.41
CA ARG A 32 -4.81 -22.99 -1.76
C ARG A 32 -5.59 -23.80 -2.78
N ALA A 33 -5.90 -23.21 -3.93
CA ALA A 33 -6.58 -23.90 -5.01
C ALA A 33 -5.64 -24.81 -5.80
N GLU A 34 -4.35 -24.77 -5.49
CA GLU A 34 -3.31 -25.58 -6.15
C GLU A 34 -3.23 -25.34 -7.65
N LEU A 35 -3.57 -24.14 -8.10
CA LEU A 35 -3.50 -23.76 -9.51
C LEU A 35 -2.07 -23.51 -9.98
N VAL A 36 -1.20 -23.11 -9.05
CA VAL A 36 0.23 -22.85 -9.30
C VAL A 36 1.01 -23.45 -8.14
N SER A 37 2.18 -24.01 -8.41
CA SER A 37 3.01 -24.61 -7.37
C SER A 37 3.48 -23.56 -6.36
N GLU A 38 3.60 -23.98 -5.11
CA GLU A 38 4.11 -23.10 -4.03
C GLU A 38 5.50 -22.58 -4.33
N LYS A 39 6.34 -23.41 -4.98
CA LYS A 39 7.69 -22.99 -5.39
C LYS A 39 7.67 -21.77 -6.29
N ARG A 40 6.68 -21.67 -7.18
CA ARG A 40 6.52 -20.53 -8.08
C ARG A 40 5.84 -19.35 -7.40
N LEU A 41 4.92 -19.63 -6.48
CA LEU A 41 4.16 -18.60 -5.79
C LEU A 41 4.95 -17.89 -4.70
N LYS A 42 5.84 -18.60 -4.00
CA LYS A 42 6.54 -18.03 -2.86
C LYS A 42 7.27 -16.73 -3.19
N PRO A 43 8.07 -16.64 -4.27
CA PRO A 43 8.73 -15.36 -4.59
C PRO A 43 7.74 -14.25 -4.87
N LEU A 44 6.61 -14.55 -5.53
CA LEU A 44 5.58 -13.56 -5.83
C LEU A 44 4.88 -13.08 -4.58
N LYS A 45 4.57 -14.00 -3.65
CA LYS A 45 3.96 -13.63 -2.38
C LYS A 45 4.90 -12.77 -1.54
N ASP A 46 6.18 -13.13 -1.48
CA ASP A 46 7.18 -12.38 -0.75
C ASP A 46 7.30 -10.96 -1.30
N GLU A 47 7.33 -10.82 -2.62
CA GLU A 47 7.39 -9.51 -3.27
C GLU A 47 6.12 -8.70 -3.03
N ALA A 48 4.95 -9.33 -3.10
CA ALA A 48 3.68 -8.66 -2.85
C ALA A 48 3.59 -8.15 -1.41
N HIS A 49 4.03 -8.94 -0.44
CA HIS A 49 4.09 -8.50 0.96
C HIS A 49 5.06 -7.34 1.15
N GLU A 50 6.21 -7.39 0.48
CA GLU A 50 7.20 -6.31 0.56
C GLU A 50 6.64 -5.00 0.01
N LEU A 51 5.99 -5.06 -1.15
CA LEU A 51 5.36 -3.88 -1.76
C LEU A 51 4.25 -3.33 -0.87
N LEU A 52 3.42 -4.20 -0.29
CA LEU A 52 2.37 -3.77 0.64
C LEU A 52 2.98 -3.02 1.82
N ARG A 53 4.05 -3.53 2.39
CA ARG A 53 4.72 -2.89 3.53
C ARG A 53 5.28 -1.52 3.16
N ILE A 54 5.93 -1.42 1.99
CA ILE A 54 6.52 -0.16 1.51
C ILE A 54 5.44 0.89 1.27
N PHE A 55 4.37 0.52 0.56
CA PHE A 55 3.29 1.46 0.25
C PHE A 55 2.47 1.84 1.48
N ALA A 56 2.27 0.90 2.41
CA ALA A 56 1.59 1.21 3.66
C ALA A 56 2.37 2.23 4.47
N ALA A 57 3.70 2.11 4.53
CA ALA A 57 4.56 3.07 5.21
C ALA A 57 4.51 4.44 4.53
N ALA A 58 4.56 4.48 3.19
CA ALA A 58 4.47 5.71 2.43
C ALA A 58 3.12 6.40 2.63
N TYR A 59 2.04 5.63 2.66
CA TYR A 59 0.70 6.14 2.91
C TYR A 59 0.61 6.79 4.30
N LYS A 60 1.09 6.09 5.31
CA LYS A 60 1.11 6.61 6.68
C LYS A 60 1.90 7.93 6.76
N THR A 61 3.08 7.97 6.14
CA THR A 61 3.91 9.17 6.13
C THR A 61 3.19 10.34 5.44
N SER A 62 2.54 10.10 4.30
CA SER A 62 1.82 11.14 3.58
C SER A 62 0.67 11.72 4.41
N ARG A 63 -0.05 10.88 5.16
CA ARG A 63 -1.13 11.32 6.03
C ARG A 63 -0.62 12.16 7.20
N LEU A 64 0.52 11.77 7.77
CA LEU A 64 1.14 12.53 8.86
C LEU A 64 1.59 13.91 8.38
N GLN A 65 2.16 14.00 7.18
CA GLN A 65 2.56 15.28 6.60
C GLN A 65 1.38 16.21 6.39
N ILE A 66 0.27 15.71 5.89
CA ILE A 66 -0.95 16.50 5.72
C ILE A 66 -1.44 17.03 7.08
N ARG A 67 -1.47 16.15 8.07
CA ARG A 67 -1.88 16.52 9.43
C ARG A 67 -0.99 17.61 10.01
N ASN A 68 0.32 17.49 9.85
CA ASN A 68 1.27 18.47 10.34
C ASN A 68 1.12 19.81 9.62
N GLN A 69 0.92 19.83 8.30
CA GLN A 69 0.67 21.03 7.54
C GLN A 69 -0.59 21.74 8.02
N ASN A 70 -1.65 21.00 8.29
CA ASN A 70 -2.89 21.59 8.81
C ASN A 70 -2.69 22.19 10.20
N SER A 71 -1.88 21.56 11.05
CA SER A 71 -1.55 22.12 12.37
C SER A 71 -0.77 23.43 12.24
N GLU A 72 0.19 23.51 11.32
CA GLU A 72 0.97 24.71 11.06
C GLU A 72 0.09 25.87 10.57
N ILE A 73 -0.86 25.58 9.71
CA ILE A 73 -1.78 26.58 9.17
C ILE A 73 -2.67 27.17 10.27
N ARG A 74 -3.04 26.38 11.27
CA ARG A 74 -3.89 26.83 12.38
C ARG A 74 -3.20 27.82 13.31
N ASN A 75 -1.90 27.79 13.33
CA ASN A 75 -1.12 28.69 14.17
C ASN A 75 -0.83 30.01 13.45
#